data_2905c480744472eaa15a677cee43765d
#
_entry.id   2905c480744472eaa15a677cee43765d
#
_cell.length_a   1.000
_cell.length_b   1.000
_cell.length_c   1.000
_cell.angle_alpha   90.00
_cell.angle_beta   90.00
_cell.angle_gamma   90.00
#
_symmetry.space_group_name_H-M   'P 1'
#
loop_
_entity.id
_entity.type
_entity.pdbx_description
1 polymer ?
#
loop_
_entity_poly.entity_id
_entity_poly.type
_entity_poly.pdbx_seq_one_letter_code
_entity_poly.pdbx_strand_id
1 'polypeptide(L)'
;MKLSVIVPTFNEESMIAETLRRVVAVLAPYELIVADGCSADRTAEFARPFATVLDLKMTRGGALNSAAAIATGEVLLFLHADTMLPMGAAAAIVGALQETDVIGGAFRLRFDQPGRLPALLARHVNFRSSLSNVFFGDQALFVRREVFVRAGGFKDWSVMEDMEILARLRPHGRLALLDEEVVTSARRHRRKGWVKTIGTIWIMTLLHTLGVSSDAMIRWYKPHR
;
A
#
# COMPACT_ATOMS: atom_id res chain seq x y z
N MET A 1 -15.37 6.23 12.88
CA MET A 1 -14.51 6.74 11.78
C MET A 1 -14.89 6.05 10.47
N LYS A 2 -15.10 6.82 9.39
CA LYS A 2 -15.29 6.31 8.04
C LYS A 2 -13.92 6.10 7.39
N LEU A 3 -13.70 4.95 6.77
CA LEU A 3 -12.48 4.64 6.02
C LEU A 3 -12.72 4.81 4.52
N SER A 4 -11.77 5.42 3.81
CA SER A 4 -11.67 5.35 2.35
C SER A 4 -10.51 4.44 1.98
N VAL A 5 -10.81 3.32 1.34
CA VAL A 5 -9.82 2.36 0.86
C VAL A 5 -9.47 2.72 -0.57
N ILE A 6 -8.19 2.93 -0.83
CA ILE A 6 -7.65 3.30 -2.14
C ILE A 6 -6.76 2.17 -2.64
N VAL A 7 -7.12 1.60 -3.79
CA VAL A 7 -6.41 0.46 -4.37
C VAL A 7 -5.82 0.87 -5.73
N PRO A 8 -4.50 1.11 -5.81
CA PRO A 8 -3.85 1.32 -7.10
C PRO A 8 -3.77 0.00 -7.87
N THR A 9 -4.15 0.01 -9.14
CA THR A 9 -4.14 -1.17 -10.02
C THR A 9 -3.45 -0.91 -11.34
N PHE A 10 -2.82 -1.97 -11.86
CA PHE A 10 -2.36 -2.04 -13.25
C PHE A 10 -2.19 -3.50 -13.68
N ASN A 11 -3.08 -4.00 -14.55
CA ASN A 11 -3.11 -5.39 -15.03
C ASN A 11 -3.17 -6.41 -13.88
N GLU A 12 -4.18 -6.28 -13.02
CA GLU A 12 -4.42 -7.11 -11.83
C GLU A 12 -5.72 -7.92 -11.91
N GLU A 13 -6.22 -8.25 -13.11
CA GLU A 13 -7.48 -8.99 -13.31
C GLU A 13 -7.56 -10.28 -12.50
N SER A 14 -6.42 -10.95 -12.29
CA SER A 14 -6.36 -12.23 -11.57
C SER A 14 -6.59 -12.12 -10.06
N MET A 15 -6.43 -10.92 -9.46
CA MET A 15 -6.46 -10.74 -8.01
C MET A 15 -7.50 -9.72 -7.55
N ILE A 16 -7.78 -8.71 -8.36
CA ILE A 16 -8.54 -7.53 -7.93
C ILE A 16 -9.91 -7.89 -7.34
N ALA A 17 -10.67 -8.76 -7.98
CA ALA A 17 -12.01 -9.11 -7.51
C ALA A 17 -12.00 -9.79 -6.13
N GLU A 18 -11.02 -10.65 -5.85
CA GLU A 18 -10.86 -11.31 -4.55
C GLU A 18 -10.46 -10.31 -3.47
N THR A 19 -9.50 -9.45 -3.77
CA THR A 19 -9.05 -8.37 -2.86
C THR A 19 -10.22 -7.46 -2.48
N LEU A 20 -11.02 -7.00 -3.45
CA LEU A 20 -12.15 -6.12 -3.18
C LEU A 20 -13.28 -6.82 -2.41
N ARG A 21 -13.59 -8.09 -2.71
CA ARG A 21 -14.53 -8.87 -1.89
C ARG A 21 -14.04 -8.98 -0.43
N ARG A 22 -12.74 -9.15 -0.23
CA ARG A 22 -12.17 -9.20 1.12
C ARG A 22 -12.34 -7.87 1.84
N VAL A 23 -12.09 -6.72 1.16
CA VAL A 23 -12.33 -5.39 1.74
C VAL A 23 -13.78 -5.25 2.18
N VAL A 24 -14.73 -5.59 1.31
CA VAL A 24 -16.18 -5.55 1.61
C VAL A 24 -16.53 -6.39 2.83
N ALA A 25 -15.91 -7.55 2.97
CA ALA A 25 -16.20 -8.49 4.07
C ALA A 25 -15.63 -8.05 5.43
N VAL A 26 -14.53 -7.28 5.47
CA VAL A 26 -13.79 -7.00 6.71
C VAL A 26 -13.83 -5.54 7.17
N LEU A 27 -14.25 -4.62 6.29
CA LEU A 27 -14.33 -3.19 6.58
C LEU A 27 -15.76 -2.68 6.48
N ALA A 28 -16.25 -2.03 7.53
CA ALA A 28 -17.49 -1.26 7.54
C ALA A 28 -17.42 -0.26 8.69
N PRO A 29 -17.81 1.03 8.52
CA PRO A 29 -18.16 1.67 7.27
C PRO A 29 -16.94 2.01 6.40
N TYR A 30 -17.07 1.89 5.10
CA TYR A 30 -15.97 2.14 4.15
C TYR A 30 -16.48 2.82 2.87
N GLU A 31 -15.53 3.43 2.17
CA GLU A 31 -15.61 3.88 0.78
C GLU A 31 -14.48 3.21 0.01
N LEU A 32 -14.74 2.69 -1.18
CA LEU A 32 -13.76 1.93 -1.94
C LEU A 32 -13.52 2.58 -3.30
N ILE A 33 -12.27 2.95 -3.55
CA ILE A 33 -11.83 3.66 -4.74
C ILE A 33 -10.68 2.87 -5.37
N VAL A 34 -10.79 2.53 -6.63
CA VAL A 34 -9.73 1.91 -7.42
C VAL A 34 -9.12 2.95 -8.33
N ALA A 35 -7.81 3.17 -8.19
CA ALA A 35 -7.01 4.03 -9.04
C ALA A 35 -6.32 3.17 -10.11
N ASP A 36 -7.00 2.97 -11.24
CA ASP A 36 -6.50 2.12 -12.32
C ASP A 36 -5.57 2.90 -13.26
N GLY A 37 -4.39 2.35 -13.47
CA GLY A 37 -3.34 2.93 -14.33
C GLY A 37 -3.58 2.73 -15.82
N CYS A 38 -4.83 2.68 -16.29
CA CYS A 38 -5.25 2.30 -17.64
C CYS A 38 -4.83 0.86 -17.96
N SER A 39 -5.29 -0.10 -17.17
CA SER A 39 -5.06 -1.53 -17.41
C SER A 39 -5.56 -1.96 -18.79
N ALA A 40 -4.78 -2.82 -19.44
CA ALA A 40 -5.14 -3.38 -20.75
C ALA A 40 -5.96 -4.70 -20.65
N ASP A 41 -6.05 -5.24 -19.43
CA ASP A 41 -6.81 -6.44 -19.09
C ASP A 41 -8.19 -6.09 -18.50
N ARG A 42 -8.88 -7.05 -17.91
CA ARG A 42 -10.21 -6.87 -17.32
C ARG A 42 -10.21 -6.31 -15.89
N THR A 43 -9.11 -5.72 -15.42
CA THR A 43 -8.97 -5.19 -14.04
C THR A 43 -10.10 -4.22 -13.70
N ALA A 44 -10.29 -3.18 -14.51
CA ALA A 44 -11.32 -2.16 -14.27
C ALA A 44 -12.74 -2.76 -14.33
N GLU A 45 -13.01 -3.68 -15.26
CA GLU A 45 -14.29 -4.38 -15.38
C GLU A 45 -14.62 -5.14 -14.08
N PHE A 46 -13.64 -5.88 -13.52
CA PHE A 46 -13.83 -6.66 -12.31
C PHE A 46 -13.91 -5.79 -11.03
N ALA A 47 -13.37 -4.58 -11.06
CA ALA A 47 -13.41 -3.66 -9.93
C ALA A 47 -14.74 -2.90 -9.83
N ARG A 48 -15.37 -2.51 -10.94
CA ARG A 48 -16.59 -1.68 -11.00
C ARG A 48 -17.77 -2.16 -10.13
N PRO A 49 -18.04 -3.48 -9.96
CA PRO A 49 -19.11 -3.92 -9.07
C PRO A 49 -18.90 -3.59 -7.59
N PHE A 50 -17.69 -3.26 -7.16
CA PHE A 50 -17.31 -3.07 -5.77
C PHE A 50 -16.90 -1.64 -5.43
N ALA A 51 -16.40 -0.88 -6.41
CA ALA A 51 -15.66 0.36 -6.18
C ALA A 51 -15.96 1.44 -7.21
N THR A 52 -15.74 2.70 -6.82
CA THR A 52 -15.54 3.79 -7.77
C THR A 52 -14.20 3.58 -8.46
N VAL A 53 -14.20 3.41 -9.77
CA VAL A 53 -12.99 3.19 -10.57
C VAL A 53 -12.61 4.47 -11.30
N LEU A 54 -11.37 4.93 -11.09
CA LEU A 54 -10.76 6.04 -11.81
C LEU A 54 -9.73 5.49 -12.79
N ASP A 55 -9.92 5.75 -14.07
CA ASP A 55 -8.96 5.40 -15.13
C ASP A 55 -7.94 6.55 -15.26
N LEU A 56 -6.70 6.34 -14.84
CA LEU A 56 -5.71 7.42 -14.63
C LEU A 56 -4.38 7.11 -15.34
N LYS A 57 -4.12 7.83 -16.43
CA LYS A 57 -2.84 7.74 -17.16
C LYS A 57 -1.80 8.66 -16.52
N MET A 58 -1.29 8.28 -15.35
CA MET A 58 -0.31 9.07 -14.60
C MET A 58 0.62 8.16 -13.78
N THR A 59 1.52 8.76 -13.01
CA THR A 59 2.37 8.02 -12.07
C THR A 59 1.52 7.36 -10.98
N ARG A 60 2.10 6.40 -10.26
CA ARG A 60 1.40 5.76 -9.15
C ARG A 60 1.05 6.76 -8.05
N GLY A 61 1.99 7.64 -7.67
CA GLY A 61 1.74 8.67 -6.66
C GLY A 61 0.65 9.65 -7.09
N GLY A 62 0.65 10.09 -8.35
CA GLY A 62 -0.39 10.94 -8.92
C GLY A 62 -1.76 10.26 -8.90
N ALA A 63 -1.84 8.97 -9.28
CA ALA A 63 -3.08 8.20 -9.25
C ALA A 63 -3.63 8.04 -7.82
N LEU A 64 -2.76 7.76 -6.84
CA LEU A 64 -3.14 7.68 -5.43
C LEU A 64 -3.65 9.03 -4.90
N ASN A 65 -3.03 10.15 -5.28
CA ASN A 65 -3.49 11.48 -4.91
C ASN A 65 -4.85 11.82 -5.52
N SER A 66 -5.07 11.47 -6.80
CA SER A 66 -6.36 11.67 -7.46
C SER A 66 -7.50 10.91 -6.76
N ALA A 67 -7.23 9.67 -6.35
CA ALA A 67 -8.17 8.89 -5.57
C ALA A 67 -8.38 9.46 -4.16
N ALA A 68 -7.32 9.91 -3.49
CA ALA A 68 -7.41 10.55 -2.18
C ALA A 68 -8.18 11.88 -2.21
N ALA A 69 -8.13 12.61 -3.32
CA ALA A 69 -8.84 13.88 -3.47
C ALA A 69 -10.37 13.73 -3.47
N ILE A 70 -10.90 12.62 -4.00
CA ILE A 70 -12.35 12.33 -3.99
C ILE A 70 -12.78 11.55 -2.75
N ALA A 71 -11.83 11.05 -1.96
CA ALA A 71 -12.10 10.28 -0.75
C ALA A 71 -12.77 11.14 0.32
N THR A 72 -13.84 10.63 0.94
CA THR A 72 -14.63 11.33 1.96
C THR A 72 -14.41 10.80 3.37
N GLY A 73 -13.68 9.68 3.52
CA GLY A 73 -13.37 9.09 4.82
C GLY A 73 -12.43 9.95 5.66
N GLU A 74 -12.52 9.79 6.97
CA GLU A 74 -11.61 10.42 7.95
C GLU A 74 -10.22 9.79 7.92
N VAL A 75 -10.15 8.53 7.47
CA VAL A 75 -8.93 7.74 7.36
C VAL A 75 -8.79 7.22 5.93
N LEU A 76 -7.63 7.41 5.34
CA LEU A 76 -7.24 6.81 4.06
C LEU A 76 -6.47 5.52 4.32
N LEU A 77 -6.85 4.43 3.66
CA LEU A 77 -6.15 3.15 3.68
C LEU A 77 -5.69 2.83 2.25
N PHE A 78 -4.38 2.82 2.03
CA PHE A 78 -3.77 2.47 0.75
C PHE A 78 -3.45 0.97 0.72
N LEU A 79 -4.16 0.22 -0.11
CA LEU A 79 -4.09 -1.24 -0.17
C LEU A 79 -3.65 -1.70 -1.55
N HIS A 80 -2.65 -2.58 -1.64
CA HIS A 80 -2.28 -3.18 -2.92
C HIS A 80 -3.36 -4.15 -3.43
N ALA A 81 -3.51 -4.23 -4.76
CA ALA A 81 -4.49 -5.09 -5.43
C ALA A 81 -4.30 -6.60 -5.18
N ASP A 82 -3.16 -7.00 -4.65
CA ASP A 82 -2.78 -8.38 -4.34
C ASP A 82 -2.52 -8.61 -2.84
N THR A 83 -3.09 -7.74 -1.98
CA THR A 83 -2.93 -7.79 -0.52
C THR A 83 -4.29 -7.94 0.16
N MET A 84 -4.42 -8.95 1.01
CA MET A 84 -5.64 -9.28 1.74
C MET A 84 -5.60 -8.74 3.16
N LEU A 85 -6.64 -8.00 3.55
CA LEU A 85 -6.80 -7.51 4.91
C LEU A 85 -7.19 -8.63 5.89
N PRO A 86 -6.71 -8.59 7.15
CA PRO A 86 -7.14 -9.52 8.19
C PRO A 86 -8.59 -9.27 8.62
N MET A 87 -9.22 -10.27 9.24
CA MET A 87 -10.44 -10.05 10.03
C MET A 87 -10.10 -9.09 11.18
N GLY A 88 -10.99 -8.14 11.45
CA GLY A 88 -10.74 -7.13 12.50
C GLY A 88 -9.88 -5.94 12.06
N ALA A 89 -9.49 -5.84 10.78
CA ALA A 89 -8.69 -4.71 10.27
C ALA A 89 -9.29 -3.34 10.64
N ALA A 90 -10.60 -3.17 10.52
CA ALA A 90 -11.27 -1.92 10.90
C ALA A 90 -11.11 -1.60 12.39
N ALA A 91 -11.30 -2.59 13.26
CA ALA A 91 -11.15 -2.40 14.71
C ALA A 91 -9.71 -2.08 15.10
N ALA A 92 -8.73 -2.74 14.48
CA ALA A 92 -7.31 -2.48 14.71
C ALA A 92 -6.91 -1.05 14.31
N ILE A 93 -7.34 -0.59 13.11
CA ILE A 93 -7.11 0.80 12.66
C ILE A 93 -7.75 1.80 13.63
N VAL A 94 -9.03 1.60 13.97
CA VAL A 94 -9.76 2.50 14.87
C VAL A 94 -9.13 2.50 16.26
N GLY A 95 -8.75 1.33 16.78
CA GLY A 95 -8.08 1.21 18.08
C GLY A 95 -6.76 1.98 18.15
N ALA A 96 -5.90 1.81 17.13
CA ALA A 96 -4.64 2.53 17.06
C ALA A 96 -4.84 4.06 16.97
N LEU A 97 -5.85 4.50 16.24
CA LEU A 97 -6.15 5.93 16.09
C LEU A 97 -6.90 6.55 17.29
N GLN A 98 -7.25 5.80 18.32
CA GLN A 98 -7.72 6.36 19.59
C GLN A 98 -6.60 7.07 20.37
N GLU A 99 -5.35 6.64 20.18
CA GLU A 99 -4.20 7.36 20.71
C GLU A 99 -4.03 8.67 19.92
N THR A 100 -3.99 9.78 20.64
CA THR A 100 -4.04 11.13 20.03
C THR A 100 -2.79 11.50 19.25
N ASP A 101 -1.64 10.90 19.61
CA ASP A 101 -0.36 11.08 18.91
C ASP A 101 -0.22 10.18 17.67
N VAL A 102 -1.09 9.15 17.53
CA VAL A 102 -1.07 8.25 16.37
C VAL A 102 -1.82 8.88 15.20
N ILE A 103 -1.09 9.15 14.13
CA ILE A 103 -1.60 9.77 12.90
C ILE A 103 -1.91 8.76 11.81
N GLY A 104 -1.41 7.53 11.92
CA GLY A 104 -1.54 6.47 10.93
C GLY A 104 -0.66 5.28 11.30
N GLY A 105 -0.49 4.37 10.36
CA GLY A 105 0.33 3.17 10.56
C GLY A 105 0.22 2.19 9.43
N ALA A 106 0.65 0.96 9.68
CA ALA A 106 0.58 -0.15 8.74
C ALA A 106 0.39 -1.47 9.49
N PHE A 107 0.09 -2.51 8.78
CA PHE A 107 -0.04 -3.87 9.28
C PHE A 107 1.31 -4.60 9.23
N ARG A 108 1.46 -5.68 10.02
CA ARG A 108 2.48 -6.67 9.77
C ARG A 108 2.22 -7.37 8.44
N LEU A 109 3.27 -7.88 7.83
CA LEU A 109 3.22 -8.56 6.54
C LEU A 109 3.37 -10.07 6.72
N ARG A 110 2.59 -10.84 5.97
CA ARG A 110 2.78 -12.26 5.70
C ARG A 110 2.60 -12.53 4.21
N PHE A 111 3.36 -13.48 3.66
CA PHE A 111 3.17 -13.93 2.27
C PHE A 111 2.11 -15.04 2.19
N ASP A 112 1.40 -15.09 1.06
CA ASP A 112 0.43 -16.15 0.73
C ASP A 112 1.08 -17.52 0.52
N GLN A 113 2.40 -17.56 0.36
CA GLN A 113 3.17 -18.77 0.13
C GLN A 113 3.79 -19.31 1.43
N PRO A 114 3.52 -20.59 1.79
CA PRO A 114 4.20 -21.24 2.90
C PRO A 114 5.67 -21.49 2.57
N GLY A 115 6.50 -21.62 3.60
CA GLY A 115 7.92 -21.97 3.48
C GLY A 115 8.85 -21.14 4.36
N ARG A 116 10.07 -21.63 4.56
CA ARG A 116 11.07 -20.99 5.45
C ARG A 116 11.50 -19.61 4.92
N LEU A 117 11.72 -19.51 3.61
CA LEU A 117 12.21 -18.26 3.00
C LEU A 117 11.17 -17.14 3.01
N PRO A 118 9.89 -17.36 2.59
CA PRO A 118 8.82 -16.37 2.78
C PRO A 118 8.65 -15.93 4.25
N ALA A 119 8.65 -16.89 5.18
CA ALA A 119 8.52 -16.60 6.61
C ALA A 119 9.68 -15.76 7.16
N LEU A 120 10.92 -16.09 6.78
CA LEU A 120 12.10 -15.32 7.19
C LEU A 120 12.06 -13.90 6.64
N LEU A 121 11.67 -13.73 5.38
CA LEU A 121 11.57 -12.42 4.77
C LEU A 121 10.47 -11.58 5.44
N ALA A 122 9.28 -12.15 5.66
CA ALA A 122 8.20 -11.46 6.37
C ALA A 122 8.64 -11.03 7.78
N ARG A 123 9.31 -11.94 8.53
CA ARG A 123 9.88 -11.62 9.85
C ARG A 123 10.89 -10.48 9.78
N HIS A 124 11.77 -10.48 8.77
CA HIS A 124 12.75 -9.41 8.57
C HIS A 124 12.05 -8.06 8.27
N VAL A 125 11.06 -8.04 7.37
CA VAL A 125 10.28 -6.84 7.06
C VAL A 125 9.59 -6.31 8.30
N ASN A 126 8.88 -7.16 9.05
CA ASN A 126 8.17 -6.79 10.26
C ASN A 126 9.11 -6.26 11.36
N PHE A 127 10.27 -6.91 11.57
CA PHE A 127 11.28 -6.45 12.51
C PHE A 127 11.85 -5.08 12.13
N ARG A 128 12.21 -4.90 10.86
CA ARG A 128 12.67 -3.59 10.38
C ARG A 128 11.58 -2.52 10.60
N SER A 129 10.33 -2.83 10.23
CA SER A 129 9.20 -1.90 10.39
C SER A 129 8.97 -1.51 11.86
N SER A 130 9.13 -2.45 12.80
CA SER A 130 8.98 -2.16 14.23
C SER A 130 10.09 -1.26 14.79
N LEU A 131 11.29 -1.30 14.22
CA LEU A 131 12.41 -0.46 14.66
C LEU A 131 12.43 0.92 14.00
N SER A 132 12.10 0.99 12.72
CA SER A 132 12.30 2.20 11.91
C SER A 132 11.03 2.96 11.60
N ASN A 133 9.84 2.39 11.85
CA ASN A 133 8.54 2.88 11.37
C ASN A 133 8.57 3.19 9.86
N VAL A 134 9.32 2.38 9.09
CA VAL A 134 9.33 2.42 7.63
C VAL A 134 8.50 1.26 7.12
N PHE A 135 7.41 1.58 6.47
CA PHE A 135 6.47 0.61 5.89
C PHE A 135 6.56 0.65 4.37
N PHE A 136 6.37 -0.50 3.73
CA PHE A 136 6.20 -0.56 2.29
C PHE A 136 4.71 -0.64 1.94
N GLY A 137 4.36 -0.30 0.71
CA GLY A 137 2.97 -0.26 0.27
C GLY A 137 2.21 -1.60 0.41
N ASP A 138 2.91 -2.73 0.43
CA ASP A 138 2.33 -4.06 0.67
C ASP A 138 1.93 -4.33 2.14
N GLN A 139 2.25 -3.41 3.06
CA GLN A 139 1.83 -3.44 4.47
C GLN A 139 0.52 -2.67 4.72
N ALA A 140 -0.20 -2.23 3.70
CA ALA A 140 -1.46 -1.50 3.80
C ALA A 140 -1.38 -0.27 4.71
N LEU A 141 -0.73 0.78 4.21
CA LEU A 141 -0.57 2.06 4.91
C LEU A 141 -1.93 2.71 5.15
N PHE A 142 -2.23 3.06 6.41
CA PHE A 142 -3.38 3.91 6.75
C PHE A 142 -2.91 5.22 7.40
N VAL A 143 -3.68 6.30 7.19
CA VAL A 143 -3.34 7.62 7.70
C VAL A 143 -4.59 8.48 7.87
N ARG A 144 -4.64 9.35 8.88
CA ARG A 144 -5.67 10.38 9.00
C ARG A 144 -5.66 11.26 7.75
N ARG A 145 -6.82 11.40 7.09
CA ARG A 145 -6.93 12.17 5.84
C ARG A 145 -6.41 13.61 5.98
N GLU A 146 -6.72 14.27 7.08
CA GLU A 146 -6.25 15.63 7.34
C GLU A 146 -4.72 15.74 7.41
N VAL A 147 -4.05 14.72 8.00
CA VAL A 147 -2.59 14.66 8.10
C VAL A 147 -1.98 14.39 6.73
N PHE A 148 -2.56 13.46 5.96
CA PHE A 148 -2.13 13.18 4.59
C PHE A 148 -2.18 14.43 3.71
N VAL A 149 -3.28 15.21 3.81
CA VAL A 149 -3.44 16.48 3.06
C VAL A 149 -2.43 17.52 3.53
N ARG A 150 -2.23 17.69 4.84
CA ARG A 150 -1.21 18.61 5.38
C ARG A 150 0.21 18.25 4.97
N ALA A 151 0.51 16.97 4.86
CA ALA A 151 1.80 16.49 4.35
C ALA A 151 1.97 16.68 2.83
N GLY A 152 0.93 17.13 2.11
CA GLY A 152 0.96 17.37 0.67
C GLY A 152 0.77 16.13 -0.20
N GLY A 153 0.22 15.02 0.36
CA GLY A 153 -0.01 13.78 -0.38
C GLY A 153 1.26 13.09 -0.85
N PHE A 154 1.16 12.11 -1.73
CA PHE A 154 2.32 11.46 -2.35
C PHE A 154 3.03 12.40 -3.33
N LYS A 155 4.33 12.26 -3.49
CA LYS A 155 5.01 12.85 -4.65
C LYS A 155 4.54 12.16 -5.94
N ASP A 156 4.60 12.90 -7.05
CA ASP A 156 4.26 12.40 -8.38
C ASP A 156 5.35 11.42 -8.88
N TRP A 157 5.52 10.33 -8.15
CA TRP A 157 6.50 9.29 -8.39
C TRP A 157 5.83 7.98 -8.79
N SER A 158 6.51 7.21 -9.62
CA SER A 158 6.03 5.87 -10.02
C SER A 158 6.55 4.74 -9.15
N VAL A 159 7.58 4.99 -8.33
CA VAL A 159 8.20 4.03 -7.38
C VAL A 159 8.71 4.77 -6.16
N MET A 160 8.71 4.08 -5.00
CA MET A 160 9.18 4.58 -3.69
C MET A 160 8.37 5.77 -3.13
N GLU A 161 7.19 6.04 -3.66
CA GLU A 161 6.26 7.05 -3.18
C GLU A 161 5.81 6.78 -1.74
N ASP A 162 5.70 5.49 -1.38
CA ASP A 162 5.36 5.02 -0.04
C ASP A 162 6.44 5.33 1.00
N MET A 163 7.70 5.15 0.66
CA MET A 163 8.79 5.51 1.57
C MET A 163 8.95 7.03 1.72
N GLU A 164 8.76 7.76 0.63
CA GLU A 164 8.88 9.21 0.62
C GLU A 164 7.81 9.90 1.47
N ILE A 165 6.55 9.48 1.36
CA ILE A 165 5.46 10.05 2.16
C ILE A 165 5.67 9.82 3.67
N LEU A 166 6.21 8.67 4.07
CA LEU A 166 6.47 8.38 5.48
C LEU A 166 7.43 9.40 6.12
N ALA A 167 8.43 9.86 5.38
CA ALA A 167 9.36 10.88 5.86
C ALA A 167 8.63 12.22 6.15
N ARG A 168 7.62 12.57 5.32
CA ARG A 168 6.82 13.80 5.51
C ARG A 168 5.69 13.64 6.53
N LEU A 169 5.23 12.44 6.78
CA LEU A 169 4.22 12.17 7.81
C LEU A 169 4.80 12.23 9.23
N ARG A 170 6.03 11.74 9.44
CA ARG A 170 6.68 11.66 10.77
C ARG A 170 6.66 12.95 11.61
N PRO A 171 6.87 14.15 11.06
CA PRO A 171 6.81 15.38 11.86
C PRO A 171 5.41 15.69 12.43
N HIS A 172 4.35 15.03 11.92
CA HIS A 172 2.97 15.26 12.30
C HIS A 172 2.47 14.34 13.43
N GLY A 173 3.24 13.31 13.80
CA GLY A 173 2.88 12.38 14.86
C GLY A 173 3.47 10.97 14.64
N ARG A 174 3.04 10.04 15.46
CA ARG A 174 3.52 8.66 15.49
C ARG A 174 2.80 7.80 14.46
N LEU A 175 3.55 6.91 13.83
CA LEU A 175 3.02 5.85 12.96
C LEU A 175 3.06 4.52 13.71
N ALA A 176 1.94 3.81 13.78
CA ALA A 176 1.81 2.53 14.47
C ALA A 176 2.03 1.34 13.53
N LEU A 177 2.74 0.32 13.99
CA LEU A 177 2.74 -0.99 13.36
C LEU A 177 1.75 -1.88 14.10
N LEU A 178 0.64 -2.24 13.45
CA LEU A 178 -0.39 -3.10 14.02
C LEU A 178 0.11 -4.54 14.13
N ASP A 179 -0.38 -5.29 15.12
CA ASP A 179 -0.01 -6.69 15.31
C ASP A 179 -0.72 -7.63 14.33
N GLU A 180 -1.85 -7.22 13.78
CA GLU A 180 -2.57 -7.92 12.74
C GLU A 180 -1.76 -8.00 11.44
N GLU A 181 -1.89 -9.14 10.74
CA GLU A 181 -1.12 -9.40 9.53
C GLU A 181 -1.97 -9.27 8.27
N VAL A 182 -1.50 -8.46 7.32
CA VAL A 182 -1.96 -8.55 5.93
C VAL A 182 -1.26 -9.71 5.22
N VAL A 183 -1.96 -10.33 4.27
CA VAL A 183 -1.42 -11.41 3.43
C VAL A 183 -1.19 -10.86 2.04
N THR A 184 0.07 -10.70 1.64
CA THR A 184 0.44 -10.23 0.30
C THR A 184 0.88 -11.37 -0.60
N SER A 185 0.67 -11.22 -1.91
CA SER A 185 0.99 -12.25 -2.88
C SER A 185 2.50 -12.39 -3.12
N ALA A 186 3.00 -13.63 -3.01
CA ALA A 186 4.37 -13.98 -3.38
C ALA A 186 4.57 -14.12 -4.91
N ARG A 187 3.54 -13.81 -5.74
CA ARG A 187 3.55 -13.98 -7.20
C ARG A 187 4.80 -13.37 -7.87
N ARG A 188 5.17 -12.15 -7.46
CA ARG A 188 6.37 -11.46 -7.96
C ARG A 188 7.65 -12.23 -7.64
N HIS A 189 7.75 -12.72 -6.39
CA HIS A 189 8.90 -13.49 -5.91
C HIS A 189 9.00 -14.84 -6.63
N ARG A 190 7.87 -15.50 -6.91
CA ARG A 190 7.84 -16.75 -7.69
C ARG A 190 8.32 -16.53 -9.13
N ARG A 191 7.86 -15.45 -9.80
CA ARG A 191 8.20 -15.17 -11.21
C ARG A 191 9.64 -14.72 -11.40
N LYS A 192 10.18 -13.87 -10.51
CA LYS A 192 11.52 -13.28 -10.64
C LYS A 192 12.60 -13.98 -9.82
N GLY A 193 12.21 -14.88 -8.93
CA GLY A 193 13.09 -15.47 -7.92
C GLY A 193 13.21 -14.61 -6.66
N TRP A 194 13.23 -15.26 -5.49
CA TRP A 194 13.28 -14.58 -4.19
C TRP A 194 14.53 -13.73 -4.02
N VAL A 195 15.72 -14.29 -4.30
CA VAL A 195 17.00 -13.59 -4.13
C VAL A 195 17.08 -12.34 -4.99
N LYS A 196 16.69 -12.46 -6.28
CA LYS A 196 16.68 -11.33 -7.20
C LYS A 196 15.70 -10.23 -6.76
N THR A 197 14.51 -10.60 -6.30
CA THR A 197 13.49 -9.64 -5.85
C THR A 197 13.97 -8.92 -4.58
N ILE A 198 14.49 -9.65 -3.60
CA ILE A 198 15.05 -9.08 -2.37
C ILE A 198 16.20 -8.12 -2.70
N GLY A 199 17.16 -8.56 -3.51
CA GLY A 199 18.29 -7.71 -3.92
C GLY A 199 17.84 -6.43 -4.62
N THR A 200 16.80 -6.52 -5.48
CA THR A 200 16.21 -5.35 -6.13
C THR A 200 15.61 -4.38 -5.10
N ILE A 201 14.84 -4.87 -4.12
CA ILE A 201 14.25 -4.04 -3.06
C ILE A 201 15.35 -3.32 -2.26
N TRP A 202 16.41 -4.04 -1.88
CA TRP A 202 17.54 -3.44 -1.15
C TRP A 202 18.24 -2.35 -1.96
N ILE A 203 18.52 -2.61 -3.25
CA ILE A 203 19.14 -1.61 -4.14
C ILE A 203 18.25 -0.39 -4.28
N MET A 204 16.94 -0.56 -4.51
CA MET A 204 16.00 0.54 -4.63
C MET A 204 15.91 1.37 -3.34
N THR A 205 15.90 0.69 -2.18
CA THR A 205 15.91 1.37 -0.87
C THR A 205 17.18 2.17 -0.68
N LEU A 206 18.34 1.59 -1.00
CA LEU A 206 19.63 2.29 -0.91
C LEU A 206 19.68 3.51 -1.85
N LEU A 207 19.28 3.35 -3.10
CA LEU A 207 19.24 4.46 -4.07
C LEU A 207 18.32 5.59 -3.58
N HIS A 208 17.16 5.23 -3.02
CA HIS A 208 16.24 6.20 -2.43
C HIS A 208 16.90 6.96 -1.25
N THR A 209 17.56 6.25 -0.33
CA THR A 209 18.25 6.88 0.83
C THR A 209 19.42 7.76 0.41
N LEU A 210 20.04 7.46 -0.72
CA LEU A 210 21.09 8.29 -1.33
C LEU A 210 20.54 9.49 -2.14
N GLY A 211 19.21 9.68 -2.17
CA GLY A 211 18.56 10.81 -2.85
C GLY A 211 18.45 10.66 -4.37
N VAL A 212 18.59 9.43 -4.90
CA VAL A 212 18.39 9.19 -6.34
C VAL A 212 16.90 9.39 -6.68
N SER A 213 16.63 10.13 -7.76
CA SER A 213 15.26 10.43 -8.17
C SER A 213 14.48 9.19 -8.62
N SER A 214 13.15 9.20 -8.40
CA SER A 214 12.25 8.14 -8.88
C SER A 214 12.40 7.88 -10.39
N ASP A 215 12.56 8.93 -11.19
CA ASP A 215 12.72 8.82 -12.65
C ASP A 215 14.02 8.10 -13.05
N ALA A 216 15.11 8.33 -12.31
CA ALA A 216 16.35 7.59 -12.52
C ALA A 216 16.19 6.12 -12.13
N MET A 217 15.50 5.85 -11.02
CA MET A 217 15.24 4.47 -10.55
C MET A 217 14.38 3.66 -11.53
N ILE A 218 13.37 4.30 -12.17
CA ILE A 218 12.50 3.62 -13.15
C ILE A 218 13.27 3.15 -14.38
N ARG A 219 14.31 3.85 -14.80
CA ARG A 219 15.16 3.42 -15.94
C ARG A 219 15.85 2.08 -15.66
N TRP A 220 16.16 1.82 -14.40
CA TRP A 220 16.78 0.58 -13.93
C TRP A 220 15.76 -0.49 -13.53
N TYR A 221 14.69 -0.04 -12.89
CA TYR A 221 13.61 -0.87 -12.42
C TYR A 221 12.36 -0.58 -13.24
N LYS A 222 12.11 -1.39 -14.28
CA LYS A 222 10.80 -1.36 -14.94
C LYS A 222 9.80 -2.01 -13.97
N PRO A 223 8.95 -1.22 -13.27
CA PRO A 223 7.79 -1.81 -12.63
C PRO A 223 7.03 -2.56 -13.72
N HIS A 224 6.45 -3.71 -13.39
CA HIS A 224 5.59 -4.40 -14.35
C HIS A 224 4.41 -3.48 -14.64
N ARG A 225 4.54 -2.77 -15.74
CA ARG A 225 3.45 -2.15 -16.47
C ARG A 225 3.00 -3.10 -17.56
#